data_56b064d6ce79d8b8ff7b4aea7db23bbb
#
_entry.id   56b064d6ce79d8b8ff7b4aea7db23bbb
#
_cell.length_a   1.000
_cell.length_b   1.000
_cell.length_c   1.000
_cell.angle_alpha   90.00
_cell.angle_beta   90.00
_cell.angle_gamma   90.00
#
_symmetry.space_group_name_H-M   'P 1'
#
loop_
_entity.id
_entity.type
_entity.pdbx_description
1 polymer ?
#
loop_
_entity_poly.entity_id
_entity_poly.type
_entity_poly.pdbx_seq_one_letter_code
_entity_poly.pdbx_strand_id
1 'polypeptide(L)'
;TELVLLGDDPGLRVPAIRDWVSVPWGVVSLYETCTGPEDTREQRLDRYTRMRAMVAESLAGFAGRVAPWRAHERPLRLLGTSGTVTTLASLHLDLPQYDRRAVDGAIVPAPAMRAISERLSGMSVAERRGLPCIGRERADLVVAGCAILDAILDLWPAERLGVADRGIREGILRGLINVDGRPGAAGEGEKQ
;
A
#
# COMPACT_ATOMS: atom_id res chain seq x y z
N THR A 1 -4.31 2.07 8.04
CA THR A 1 -4.24 1.75 6.59
C THR A 1 -5.46 2.27 5.90
N GLU A 2 -5.27 2.89 4.76
CA GLU A 2 -6.34 3.45 3.95
C GLU A 2 -6.36 2.77 2.58
N LEU A 3 -7.56 2.40 2.13
CA LEU A 3 -7.79 1.90 0.78
C LEU A 3 -8.80 2.78 0.07
N VAL A 4 -8.52 3.08 -1.19
CA VAL A 4 -9.37 3.92 -2.03
C VAL A 4 -9.64 3.19 -3.34
N LEU A 5 -10.91 3.01 -3.68
CA LEU A 5 -11.32 2.54 -5.00
C LEU A 5 -11.45 3.75 -5.94
N LEU A 6 -10.67 3.73 -7.00
CA LEU A 6 -10.68 4.75 -8.04
C LEU A 6 -11.41 4.25 -9.28
N GLY A 7 -12.21 5.12 -9.87
CA GLY A 7 -12.83 4.87 -11.18
C GLY A 7 -11.83 5.14 -12.31
N ASP A 8 -12.01 4.39 -13.41
CA ASP A 8 -11.26 4.59 -14.67
C ASP A 8 -12.20 5.30 -15.67
N ASP A 9 -12.50 6.57 -15.40
CA ASP A 9 -13.42 7.36 -16.22
C ASP A 9 -12.64 8.02 -17.38
N PRO A 10 -12.93 7.67 -18.64
CA PRO A 10 -12.27 8.30 -19.79
C PRO A 10 -12.54 9.81 -19.81
N GLY A 11 -11.50 10.60 -19.92
CA GLY A 11 -11.59 12.06 -19.99
C GLY A 11 -11.40 12.81 -18.67
N LEU A 12 -11.40 12.13 -17.52
CA LEU A 12 -11.03 12.75 -16.25
C LEU A 12 -9.50 12.78 -16.08
N ARG A 13 -8.93 13.96 -15.81
CA ARG A 13 -7.49 14.10 -15.49
C ARG A 13 -7.15 13.49 -14.12
N VAL A 14 -8.12 13.46 -13.22
CA VAL A 14 -7.99 12.89 -11.87
C VAL A 14 -9.06 11.81 -11.75
N PRO A 15 -8.69 10.57 -11.40
CA PRO A 15 -9.65 9.49 -11.20
C PRO A 15 -10.69 9.85 -10.14
N ALA A 16 -11.94 9.49 -10.37
CA ALA A 16 -13.00 9.68 -9.39
C ALA A 16 -12.86 8.66 -8.25
N ILE A 17 -13.00 9.12 -7.01
CA ILE A 17 -13.10 8.23 -5.84
C ILE A 17 -14.50 7.59 -5.86
N ARG A 18 -14.56 6.27 -5.92
CA ARG A 18 -15.79 5.47 -5.90
C ARG A 18 -16.18 4.99 -4.51
N ASP A 19 -15.21 4.54 -3.75
CA ASP A 19 -15.37 4.13 -2.35
C ASP A 19 -14.02 4.23 -1.64
N TRP A 20 -14.04 4.26 -0.31
CA TRP A 20 -12.84 4.28 0.49
C TRP A 20 -13.08 3.71 1.88
N VAL A 21 -12.00 3.29 2.53
CA VAL A 21 -12.01 2.85 3.93
C VAL A 21 -10.71 3.27 4.61
N SER A 22 -10.82 3.66 5.87
CA SER A 22 -9.69 3.78 6.78
C SER A 22 -9.88 2.76 7.90
N VAL A 23 -8.89 1.87 8.08
CA VAL A 23 -8.87 0.89 9.16
C VAL A 23 -7.78 1.25 10.18
N PRO A 24 -7.93 0.91 11.47
CA PRO A 24 -7.03 1.36 12.54
C PRO A 24 -5.62 0.75 12.46
N TRP A 25 -5.38 -0.14 11.51
CA TRP A 25 -4.10 -0.84 11.37
C TRP A 25 -3.11 -0.03 10.54
N GLY A 26 -2.14 0.56 11.22
CA GLY A 26 -0.85 0.95 10.69
C GLY A 26 0.22 -0.06 11.12
N VAL A 27 1.47 0.08 10.65
CA VAL A 27 2.55 -0.84 11.02
C VAL A 27 2.84 -0.83 12.52
N VAL A 28 2.74 0.33 13.16
CA VAL A 28 2.96 0.49 14.60
C VAL A 28 1.80 -0.13 15.39
N SER A 29 0.56 0.31 15.13
CA SER A 29 -0.61 -0.15 15.88
C SER A 29 -0.82 -1.66 15.73
N LEU A 30 -0.58 -2.23 14.54
CA LEU A 30 -0.69 -3.68 14.32
C LEU A 30 0.42 -4.44 15.06
N TYR A 31 1.66 -3.94 15.03
CA TYR A 31 2.78 -4.56 15.73
C TYR A 31 2.59 -4.56 17.25
N GLU A 32 2.12 -3.44 17.81
CA GLU A 32 1.89 -3.29 19.27
C GLU A 32 0.66 -4.07 19.75
N THR A 33 -0.38 -4.17 18.93
CA THR A 33 -1.61 -4.89 19.30
C THR A 33 -1.43 -6.40 19.19
N CYS A 34 -0.79 -6.87 18.12
CA CYS A 34 -0.56 -8.30 17.91
C CYS A 34 0.71 -8.76 18.65
N THR A 35 0.65 -8.85 19.95
CA THR A 35 1.77 -9.30 20.80
C THR A 35 1.96 -10.82 20.75
N GLY A 36 3.13 -11.29 21.16
CA GLY A 36 3.45 -12.70 21.27
C GLY A 36 4.95 -12.97 21.18
N PRO A 37 5.39 -14.20 21.49
CA PRO A 37 6.79 -14.57 21.39
C PRO A 37 7.28 -14.55 19.94
N GLU A 38 8.56 -14.23 19.74
CA GLU A 38 9.23 -14.15 18.44
C GLU A 38 10.60 -14.86 18.43
N ASP A 39 10.87 -15.70 19.41
CA ASP A 39 12.18 -16.32 19.60
C ASP A 39 12.48 -17.34 18.50
N THR A 40 11.47 -18.12 18.13
CA THR A 40 11.59 -19.11 17.07
C THR A 40 10.97 -18.63 15.75
N ARG A 41 11.41 -19.24 14.64
CA ARG A 41 10.83 -18.97 13.31
C ARG A 41 9.32 -19.30 13.29
N GLU A 42 8.91 -20.36 13.94
CA GLU A 42 7.51 -20.79 14.03
C GLU A 42 6.64 -19.73 14.72
N GLN A 43 7.09 -19.23 15.88
CA GLN A 43 6.40 -18.18 16.62
C GLN A 43 6.24 -16.89 15.81
N ARG A 44 7.28 -16.51 15.05
CA ARG A 44 7.23 -15.34 14.16
C ARG A 44 6.20 -15.53 13.03
N LEU A 45 6.15 -16.69 12.41
CA LEU A 45 5.19 -17.00 11.36
C LEU A 45 3.75 -17.09 11.88
N ASP A 46 3.55 -17.62 13.09
CA ASP A 46 2.25 -17.62 13.77
C ASP A 46 1.76 -16.19 14.04
N ARG A 47 2.62 -15.35 14.60
CA ARG A 47 2.31 -13.93 14.83
C ARG A 47 1.98 -13.21 13.51
N TYR A 48 2.75 -13.47 12.46
CA TYR A 48 2.48 -12.93 11.13
C TYR A 48 1.10 -13.33 10.60
N THR A 49 0.73 -14.59 10.75
CA THR A 49 -0.59 -15.11 10.35
C THR A 49 -1.71 -14.43 11.11
N ARG A 50 -1.56 -14.21 12.41
CA ARG A 50 -2.53 -13.47 13.23
C ARG A 50 -2.67 -12.01 12.79
N MET A 51 -1.57 -11.32 12.50
CA MET A 51 -1.59 -9.96 11.96
C MET A 51 -2.39 -9.89 10.65
N ARG A 52 -2.16 -10.82 9.72
CA ARG A 52 -2.93 -10.90 8.46
C ARG A 52 -4.42 -11.08 8.70
N ALA A 53 -4.79 -11.97 9.60
CA ALA A 53 -6.19 -12.24 9.95
C ALA A 53 -6.89 -10.98 10.52
N MET A 54 -6.24 -10.26 11.44
CA MET A 54 -6.77 -9.02 12.03
C MET A 54 -7.04 -7.95 10.96
N VAL A 55 -6.12 -7.81 10.00
CA VAL A 55 -6.28 -6.85 8.91
C VAL A 55 -7.40 -7.28 7.96
N ALA A 56 -7.43 -8.56 7.56
CA ALA A 56 -8.46 -9.11 6.67
C ALA A 56 -9.86 -8.96 7.26
N GLU A 57 -10.04 -9.22 8.56
CA GLU A 57 -11.30 -9.01 9.27
C GLU A 57 -11.76 -7.56 9.19
N SER A 58 -10.87 -6.61 9.45
CA SER A 58 -11.18 -5.18 9.39
C SER A 58 -11.54 -4.68 7.98
N LEU A 59 -11.04 -5.35 6.95
CA LEU A 59 -11.29 -5.01 5.54
C LEU A 59 -12.50 -5.74 4.95
N ALA A 60 -13.09 -6.72 5.63
CA ALA A 60 -14.16 -7.57 5.10
C ALA A 60 -15.38 -6.76 4.61
N GLY A 61 -15.79 -5.75 5.37
CA GLY A 61 -16.91 -4.86 4.99
C GLY A 61 -16.63 -4.08 3.71
N PHE A 62 -15.42 -3.55 3.56
CA PHE A 62 -15.01 -2.86 2.34
C PHE A 62 -14.89 -3.82 1.16
N ALA A 63 -14.36 -5.02 1.38
CA ALA A 63 -14.28 -6.05 0.35
C ALA A 63 -15.66 -6.42 -0.21
N GLY A 64 -16.68 -6.50 0.65
CA GLY A 64 -18.07 -6.70 0.23
C GLY A 64 -18.60 -5.55 -0.65
N ARG A 65 -18.31 -4.30 -0.29
CA ARG A 65 -18.75 -3.14 -1.10
C ARG A 65 -18.04 -3.04 -2.45
N VAL A 66 -16.77 -3.43 -2.51
CA VAL A 66 -15.96 -3.40 -3.73
C VAL A 66 -16.23 -4.61 -4.65
N ALA A 67 -16.81 -5.68 -4.14
CA ALA A 67 -17.05 -6.92 -4.90
C ALA A 67 -17.75 -6.72 -6.26
N PRO A 68 -18.79 -5.86 -6.41
CA PRO A 68 -19.43 -5.62 -7.69
C PRO A 68 -18.48 -5.05 -8.76
N TRP A 69 -17.48 -4.28 -8.36
CA TRP A 69 -16.51 -3.68 -9.27
C TRP A 69 -15.48 -4.68 -9.82
N ARG A 70 -15.34 -5.85 -9.17
CA ARG A 70 -14.47 -6.94 -9.63
C ARG A 70 -15.07 -7.72 -10.81
N ALA A 71 -16.39 -7.66 -10.97
CA ALA A 71 -17.10 -8.34 -12.04
C ALA A 71 -17.01 -7.62 -13.40
N HIS A 72 -16.39 -6.43 -13.45
CA HIS A 72 -16.20 -5.68 -14.69
C HIS A 72 -15.07 -6.32 -15.53
N GLU A 73 -15.13 -6.13 -16.84
CA GLU A 73 -14.21 -6.73 -17.83
C GLU A 73 -12.73 -6.39 -17.58
N ARG A 74 -12.45 -5.32 -16.84
CA ARG A 74 -11.08 -4.90 -16.51
C ARG A 74 -10.68 -5.34 -15.11
N PRO A 75 -9.57 -6.07 -14.96
CA PRO A 75 -9.07 -6.46 -13.65
C PRO A 75 -8.68 -5.23 -12.82
N LEU A 76 -8.93 -5.29 -11.49
CA LEU A 76 -8.45 -4.28 -10.56
C LEU A 76 -6.92 -4.21 -10.59
N ARG A 77 -6.40 -3.00 -10.65
CA ARG A 77 -4.97 -2.72 -10.51
C ARG A 77 -4.70 -2.20 -9.11
N LEU A 78 -3.71 -2.75 -8.44
CA LEU A 78 -3.27 -2.28 -7.13
C LEU A 78 -2.11 -1.30 -7.28
N LEU A 79 -2.20 -0.19 -6.55
CA LEU A 79 -1.14 0.79 -6.38
C LEU A 79 -0.88 0.98 -4.88
N GLY A 80 0.35 0.73 -4.46
CA GLY A 80 0.77 0.94 -3.07
C GLY A 80 1.63 2.20 -2.93
N THR A 81 1.35 3.00 -1.88
CA THR A 81 2.04 4.27 -1.62
C THR A 81 2.62 4.34 -0.21
N SER A 82 3.10 3.25 0.33
CA SER A 82 3.63 3.19 1.70
C SER A 82 5.11 2.88 1.76
N GLY A 83 5.73 3.20 2.90
CA GLY A 83 7.11 2.82 3.17
C GLY A 83 7.37 1.31 3.13
N THR A 84 6.36 0.48 3.42
CA THR A 84 6.45 -0.97 3.26
C THR A 84 6.60 -1.35 1.79
N VAL A 85 5.70 -0.85 0.94
CA VAL A 85 5.69 -1.20 -0.49
C VAL A 85 6.98 -0.75 -1.16
N THR A 86 7.47 0.45 -0.84
CA THR A 86 8.75 0.97 -1.38
C THR A 86 9.95 0.16 -0.87
N THR A 87 9.94 -0.31 0.38
CA THR A 87 10.99 -1.18 0.93
C THR A 87 10.99 -2.54 0.22
N LEU A 88 9.83 -3.16 0.04
CA LEU A 88 9.73 -4.44 -0.67
C LEU A 88 10.14 -4.32 -2.13
N ALA A 89 9.78 -3.21 -2.80
CA ALA A 89 10.25 -2.92 -4.15
C ALA A 89 11.77 -2.76 -4.21
N SER A 90 12.37 -2.06 -3.25
CA SER A 90 13.83 -1.92 -3.17
C SER A 90 14.53 -3.27 -3.01
N LEU A 91 13.98 -4.17 -2.18
CA LEU A 91 14.49 -5.53 -2.01
C LEU A 91 14.30 -6.39 -3.27
N HIS A 92 13.19 -6.21 -3.98
CA HIS A 92 12.94 -6.89 -5.25
C HIS A 92 13.93 -6.47 -6.35
N LEU A 93 14.27 -5.19 -6.39
CA LEU A 93 15.24 -4.61 -7.33
C LEU A 93 16.69 -4.82 -6.90
N ASP A 94 16.92 -5.51 -5.79
CA ASP A 94 18.25 -5.77 -5.21
C ASP A 94 19.09 -4.50 -5.04
N LEU A 95 18.46 -3.41 -4.61
CA LEU A 95 19.13 -2.14 -4.42
C LEU A 95 20.06 -2.19 -3.19
N PRO A 96 21.30 -1.70 -3.28
CA PRO A 96 22.23 -1.66 -2.15
C PRO A 96 21.81 -0.62 -1.09
N GLN A 97 21.03 0.36 -1.49
CA GLN A 97 20.43 1.38 -0.64
C GLN A 97 19.14 1.87 -1.27
N TYR A 98 18.27 2.50 -0.48
CA TYR A 98 17.04 3.07 -1.00
C TYR A 98 17.30 4.14 -2.06
N ASP A 99 16.72 3.95 -3.24
CA ASP A 99 16.71 4.92 -4.34
C ASP A 99 15.28 5.20 -4.78
N ARG A 100 14.80 6.41 -4.45
CA ARG A 100 13.46 6.87 -4.81
C ARG A 100 13.19 6.81 -6.31
N ARG A 101 14.18 7.12 -7.15
CA ARG A 101 14.01 7.17 -8.61
C ARG A 101 13.82 5.79 -9.21
N ALA A 102 14.44 4.79 -8.62
CA ALA A 102 14.28 3.40 -9.03
C ALA A 102 12.94 2.80 -8.59
N VAL A 103 12.42 3.26 -7.44
CA VAL A 103 11.24 2.69 -6.79
C VAL A 103 9.94 3.38 -7.22
N ASP A 104 9.94 4.72 -7.36
CA ASP A 104 8.73 5.49 -7.72
C ASP A 104 8.32 5.21 -9.17
N GLY A 105 7.15 4.64 -9.36
CA GLY A 105 6.64 4.19 -10.65
C GLY A 105 7.00 2.73 -11.02
N ALA A 106 7.73 2.02 -10.17
CA ALA A 106 8.02 0.61 -10.41
C ALA A 106 6.73 -0.23 -10.44
N ILE A 107 6.75 -1.28 -11.26
CA ILE A 107 5.69 -2.29 -11.28
C ILE A 107 6.33 -3.62 -10.91
N VAL A 108 5.93 -4.16 -9.77
CA VAL A 108 6.51 -5.37 -9.20
C VAL A 108 5.49 -6.52 -9.29
N PRO A 109 5.91 -7.73 -9.68
CA PRO A 109 5.03 -8.91 -9.60
C PRO A 109 4.54 -9.14 -8.17
N ALA A 110 3.23 -9.30 -7.98
CA ALA A 110 2.67 -9.56 -6.66
C ALA A 110 3.22 -10.85 -6.01
N PRO A 111 3.47 -11.94 -6.75
CA PRO A 111 4.16 -13.10 -6.19
C PRO A 111 5.56 -12.81 -5.65
N ALA A 112 6.31 -11.89 -6.26
CA ALA A 112 7.62 -11.48 -5.74
C ALA A 112 7.49 -10.71 -4.43
N MET A 113 6.50 -9.82 -4.31
CA MET A 113 6.20 -9.14 -3.04
C MET A 113 5.86 -10.13 -1.92
N ARG A 114 5.02 -11.15 -2.22
CA ARG A 114 4.66 -12.20 -1.26
C ARG A 114 5.86 -13.02 -0.83
N ALA A 115 6.72 -13.43 -1.76
CA ALA A 115 7.93 -14.20 -1.44
C ALA A 115 8.88 -13.43 -0.52
N ILE A 116 9.02 -12.10 -0.73
CA ILE A 116 9.80 -11.24 0.16
C ILE A 116 9.12 -11.13 1.53
N SER A 117 7.81 -10.92 1.57
CA SER A 117 7.02 -10.85 2.81
C SER A 117 7.16 -12.13 3.64
N GLU A 118 7.05 -13.29 3.01
CA GLU A 118 7.23 -14.60 3.66
C GLU A 118 8.65 -14.77 4.20
N ARG A 119 9.67 -14.40 3.41
CA ARG A 119 11.06 -14.42 3.86
C ARG A 119 11.25 -13.53 5.09
N LEU A 120 10.80 -12.29 5.06
CA LEU A 120 10.96 -11.33 6.15
C LEU A 120 10.21 -11.76 7.41
N SER A 121 9.02 -12.34 7.27
CA SER A 121 8.21 -12.79 8.42
C SER A 121 8.87 -13.92 9.19
N GLY A 122 9.65 -14.78 8.54
CA GLY A 122 10.42 -15.84 9.20
C GLY A 122 11.73 -15.40 9.83
N MET A 123 12.27 -14.24 9.45
CA MET A 123 13.54 -13.71 9.95
C MET A 123 13.38 -13.08 11.34
N SER A 124 14.43 -13.14 12.16
CA SER A 124 14.54 -12.36 13.37
C SER A 124 14.76 -10.87 13.06
N VAL A 125 14.53 -10.00 14.04
CA VAL A 125 14.81 -8.56 13.92
C VAL A 125 16.28 -8.30 13.56
N ALA A 126 17.21 -9.06 14.18
CA ALA A 126 18.64 -8.93 13.94
C ALA A 126 19.00 -9.24 12.47
N GLU A 127 18.45 -10.31 11.91
CA GLU A 127 18.63 -10.67 10.50
C GLU A 127 18.07 -9.62 9.56
N ARG A 128 16.86 -9.08 9.85
CA ARG A 128 16.25 -8.02 9.04
C ARG A 128 17.06 -6.72 9.06
N ARG A 129 17.69 -6.37 10.20
CA ARG A 129 18.58 -5.19 10.32
C ARG A 129 19.81 -5.29 9.44
N GLY A 130 20.22 -6.50 9.06
CA GLY A 130 21.33 -6.74 8.14
C GLY A 130 20.98 -6.59 6.65
N LEU A 131 19.70 -6.46 6.32
CA LEU A 131 19.28 -6.33 4.92
C LEU A 131 19.41 -4.89 4.41
N PRO A 132 19.88 -4.71 3.15
CA PRO A 132 19.86 -3.39 2.52
C PRO A 132 18.42 -2.86 2.45
N CYS A 133 18.28 -1.56 2.41
CA CYS A 133 17.01 -0.84 2.32
C CYS A 133 16.05 -1.01 3.52
N ILE A 134 16.36 -1.85 4.51
CA ILE A 134 15.63 -1.93 5.78
C ILE A 134 16.39 -1.11 6.82
N GLY A 135 15.88 0.08 7.12
CA GLY A 135 16.47 0.93 8.18
C GLY A 135 16.34 0.24 9.56
N ARG A 136 17.34 0.45 10.41
CA ARG A 136 17.39 -0.17 11.77
C ARG A 136 16.10 0.06 12.57
N GLU A 137 15.49 1.23 12.44
CA GLU A 137 14.25 1.62 13.12
C GLU A 137 13.00 0.96 12.53
N ARG A 138 13.08 0.41 11.31
CA ARG A 138 11.95 -0.22 10.62
C ARG A 138 11.99 -1.74 10.61
N ALA A 139 13.09 -2.33 11.03
CA ALA A 139 13.28 -3.78 11.00
C ALA A 139 12.24 -4.55 11.83
N ASP A 140 11.73 -3.93 12.89
CA ASP A 140 10.69 -4.49 13.75
C ASP A 140 9.32 -4.38 13.05
N LEU A 141 9.04 -3.25 12.42
CA LEU A 141 7.73 -2.88 11.89
C LEU A 141 7.46 -3.41 10.47
N VAL A 142 8.52 -3.73 9.72
CA VAL A 142 8.36 -4.14 8.31
C VAL A 142 7.47 -5.37 8.15
N VAL A 143 7.49 -6.30 9.11
CA VAL A 143 6.66 -7.52 9.09
C VAL A 143 5.18 -7.19 9.24
N ALA A 144 4.82 -6.22 10.09
CA ALA A 144 3.44 -5.75 10.18
C ALA A 144 2.98 -5.13 8.86
N GLY A 145 3.86 -4.38 8.18
CA GLY A 145 3.57 -3.85 6.85
C GLY A 145 3.39 -4.94 5.80
N CYS A 146 4.21 -5.99 5.83
CA CYS A 146 4.05 -7.17 5.00
C CYS A 146 2.70 -7.87 5.25
N ALA A 147 2.29 -8.01 6.51
CA ALA A 147 1.02 -8.61 6.88
C ALA A 147 -0.18 -7.81 6.34
N ILE A 148 -0.10 -6.48 6.40
CA ILE A 148 -1.12 -5.59 5.80
C ILE A 148 -1.18 -5.79 4.29
N LEU A 149 -0.06 -5.78 3.60
CA LEU A 149 -0.01 -5.96 2.14
C LEU A 149 -0.53 -7.33 1.73
N ASP A 150 -0.12 -8.40 2.41
CA ASP A 150 -0.57 -9.75 2.09
C ASP A 150 -2.06 -9.95 2.33
N ALA A 151 -2.63 -9.37 3.41
CA ALA A 151 -4.07 -9.36 3.63
C ALA A 151 -4.84 -8.65 2.50
N ILE A 152 -4.30 -7.53 2.00
CA ILE A 152 -4.86 -6.82 0.84
C ILE A 152 -4.78 -7.68 -0.41
N LEU A 153 -3.64 -8.31 -0.68
CA LEU A 153 -3.46 -9.18 -1.84
C LEU A 153 -4.30 -10.47 -1.78
N ASP A 154 -4.69 -10.94 -0.58
CA ASP A 154 -5.62 -12.06 -0.42
C ASP A 154 -7.04 -11.66 -0.81
N LEU A 155 -7.48 -10.48 -0.39
CA LEU A 155 -8.81 -9.95 -0.69
C LEU A 155 -8.94 -9.50 -2.15
N TRP A 156 -7.90 -8.92 -2.70
CA TRP A 156 -7.84 -8.43 -4.09
C TRP A 156 -6.60 -8.99 -4.80
N PRO A 157 -6.67 -10.26 -5.27
CA PRO A 157 -5.59 -10.86 -6.04
C PRO A 157 -5.25 -10.02 -7.27
N ALA A 158 -3.98 -9.65 -7.39
CA ALA A 158 -3.44 -8.93 -8.52
C ALA A 158 -2.17 -9.63 -9.00
N GLU A 159 -1.92 -9.58 -10.30
CA GLU A 159 -0.66 -10.11 -10.86
C GLU A 159 0.51 -9.22 -10.54
N ARG A 160 0.26 -7.91 -10.48
CA ARG A 160 1.28 -6.87 -10.31
C ARG A 160 0.79 -5.79 -9.36
N LEU A 161 1.75 -5.19 -8.67
CA LEU A 161 1.55 -4.04 -7.80
C LEU A 161 2.33 -2.86 -8.36
N GLY A 162 1.66 -1.75 -8.62
CA GLY A 162 2.31 -0.46 -8.87
C GLY A 162 2.84 0.11 -7.55
N VAL A 163 4.00 0.74 -7.61
CA VAL A 163 4.65 1.35 -6.45
C VAL A 163 4.76 2.84 -6.68
N ALA A 164 4.30 3.64 -5.71
CA ALA A 164 4.49 5.09 -5.73
C ALA A 164 5.13 5.55 -4.42
N ASP A 165 6.16 6.36 -4.53
CA ASP A 165 6.76 7.06 -3.39
C ASP A 165 6.25 8.50 -3.32
N ARG A 166 4.92 8.61 -3.31
CA ARG A 166 4.13 9.84 -3.24
C ARG A 166 3.09 9.70 -2.14
N GLY A 167 2.95 10.73 -1.34
CA GLY A 167 2.01 10.73 -0.22
C GLY A 167 0.84 11.69 -0.43
N ILE A 168 0.00 11.80 0.59
CA ILE A 168 -1.15 12.71 0.62
C ILE A 168 -0.74 14.16 0.32
N ARG A 169 0.43 14.58 0.81
CA ARG A 169 0.94 15.96 0.61
C ARG A 169 1.11 16.30 -0.86
N GLU A 170 1.71 15.42 -1.64
CA GLU A 170 1.88 15.59 -3.09
C GLU A 170 0.52 15.60 -3.80
N GLY A 171 -0.43 14.79 -3.34
CA GLY A 171 -1.80 14.77 -3.86
C GLY A 171 -2.53 16.10 -3.63
N ILE A 172 -2.45 16.64 -2.42
CA ILE A 172 -3.04 17.94 -2.06
C ILE A 172 -2.43 19.06 -2.90
N LEU A 173 -1.09 19.12 -3.01
CA LEU A 173 -0.41 20.13 -3.82
C LEU A 173 -0.82 20.08 -5.29
N ARG A 174 -0.92 18.89 -5.87
CA ARG A 174 -1.44 18.71 -7.24
C ARG A 174 -2.88 19.17 -7.39
N GLY A 175 -3.73 18.88 -6.41
CA GLY A 175 -5.11 19.35 -6.38
C GLY A 175 -5.20 20.86 -6.43
N LEU A 176 -4.44 21.56 -5.57
CA LEU A 176 -4.39 23.03 -5.50
C LEU A 176 -3.89 23.64 -6.82
N ILE A 177 -2.79 23.14 -7.38
CA ILE A 177 -2.26 23.61 -8.67
C ILE A 177 -3.28 23.47 -9.80
N ASN A 178 -4.04 22.36 -9.82
CA ASN A 178 -5.05 22.15 -10.86
C ASN A 178 -6.28 23.05 -10.69
N VAL A 179 -6.60 23.49 -9.49
CA VAL A 179 -7.68 24.47 -9.23
C VAL A 179 -7.26 25.85 -9.74
N ASP A 180 -6.03 26.29 -9.45
CA ASP A 180 -5.51 27.60 -9.89
C ASP A 180 -5.25 27.66 -11.40
N GLY A 181 -5.04 26.51 -12.06
CA GLY A 181 -4.82 26.43 -13.51
C GLY A 181 -6.11 26.37 -14.36
N ARG A 182 -7.31 26.48 -13.80
CA ARG A 182 -8.53 26.71 -14.57
C ARG A 182 -8.51 28.16 -15.05
N PRO A 183 -8.53 28.44 -16.38
CA PRO A 183 -8.77 29.80 -16.85
C PRO A 183 -10.11 30.23 -16.26
N GLY A 184 -10.09 31.31 -15.51
CA GLY A 184 -11.24 31.84 -14.84
C GLY A 184 -12.42 31.93 -15.80
N ALA A 185 -13.58 31.51 -15.37
CA ALA A 185 -14.85 31.96 -15.92
C ALA A 185 -14.86 33.49 -15.74
N ALA A 186 -14.29 34.18 -16.74
CA ALA A 186 -14.41 35.63 -16.86
C ALA A 186 -15.90 35.92 -16.99
N GLY A 187 -16.40 36.71 -16.07
CA GLY A 187 -17.78 37.10 -15.97
C GLY A 187 -18.41 37.44 -17.31
N GLU A 188 -19.50 36.79 -17.61
CA GLU A 188 -20.52 37.39 -18.49
C GLU A 188 -21.14 38.51 -17.68
N GLY A 189 -20.58 39.71 -17.93
CA GLY A 189 -21.10 40.96 -17.44
C GLY A 189 -22.48 41.19 -18.00
N GLU A 190 -23.39 41.44 -17.11
CA GLU A 190 -24.63 42.18 -17.35
C GLU A 190 -24.40 43.29 -18.36
N LYS A 191 -25.11 43.25 -19.47
CA LYS A 191 -25.51 44.43 -20.24
C LYS A 191 -27.03 44.37 -20.42
N GLN A 192 -27.63 45.31 -19.75
CA GLN A 192 -28.91 45.97 -19.96
C GLN A 192 -29.80 45.48 -21.10
#